data_c9d3cf1a6f08d2a742effb677574ffe4
#
_entry.id   c9d3cf1a6f08d2a742effb677574ffe4
#
_cell.length_a   1.000
_cell.length_b   1.000
_cell.length_c   1.000
_cell.angle_alpha   90.00
_cell.angle_beta   90.00
_cell.angle_gamma   90.00
#
_symmetry.space_group_name_H-M   'P 1'
#
loop_
_entity.id
_entity.type
_entity.pdbx_description
1 polymer ?
#
loop_
_entity_poly.entity_id
_entity_poly.type
_entity_poly.pdbx_seq_one_letter_code
_entity_poly.pdbx_strand_id
1 'polypeptide(L)'
;AMLPALAWVHARFGLLPLRWVASVITAIVSVRLLTNPSILTYAADGLPTWLWVLYGYGLPALSYLIAARLLGNRRDDPLVLSLQAGCMAFVIALQVLEFRLLIGGGFEASLSLAEVTLHGPTWLGMSVVLARSRLWTTHPIFIWGGRLLLVGSTAALVGGSLVAFNPLWTHEPVGAWPFLNLLGLAFGAPAILYAWL
;
A
#
# COMPACT_ATOMS: atom_id res chain seq x y z
N ALA A 1 -14.47 5.14 9.61
CA ALA A 1 -15.87 5.02 9.16
C ALA A 1 -16.62 6.35 9.06
N MET A 2 -16.23 7.40 9.79
CA MET A 2 -16.94 8.72 9.78
C MET A 2 -16.70 9.55 8.51
N LEU A 3 -15.54 9.44 7.86
CA LEU A 3 -15.18 10.29 6.72
C LEU A 3 -16.15 10.20 5.53
N PRO A 4 -16.61 9.01 5.08
CA PRO A 4 -17.61 8.93 4.02
C PRO A 4 -18.92 9.63 4.36
N ALA A 5 -19.36 9.54 5.63
CA ALA A 5 -20.59 10.19 6.08
C ALA A 5 -20.44 11.71 6.04
N LEU A 6 -19.32 12.26 6.54
CA LEU A 6 -19.04 13.70 6.48
C LEU A 6 -18.94 14.20 5.04
N ALA A 7 -18.27 13.44 4.17
CA ALA A 7 -18.16 13.76 2.75
C ALA A 7 -19.51 13.75 2.05
N TRP A 8 -20.37 12.77 2.35
CA TRP A 8 -21.72 12.69 1.82
C TRP A 8 -22.59 13.85 2.25
N VAL A 9 -22.59 14.19 3.56
CA VAL A 9 -23.35 15.34 4.10
C VAL A 9 -22.86 16.64 3.48
N HIS A 10 -21.52 16.83 3.36
CA HIS A 10 -20.97 18.01 2.68
C HIS A 10 -21.43 18.08 1.22
N ALA A 11 -21.35 16.96 0.48
CA ALA A 11 -21.77 16.91 -0.94
C ALA A 11 -23.26 17.23 -1.11
N ARG A 12 -24.11 16.86 -0.12
CA ARG A 12 -25.56 17.07 -0.18
C ARG A 12 -25.98 18.48 0.23
N PHE A 13 -25.33 19.05 1.26
CA PHE A 13 -25.77 20.29 1.91
C PHE A 13 -24.81 21.48 1.75
N GLY A 14 -23.62 21.28 1.14
CA GLY A 14 -22.65 22.34 0.89
C GLY A 14 -21.99 22.95 2.14
N LEU A 15 -22.02 22.26 3.27
CA LEU A 15 -21.56 22.78 4.56
C LEU A 15 -20.03 22.82 4.63
N LEU A 16 -19.44 24.01 4.40
CA LEU A 16 -17.97 24.22 4.44
C LEU A 16 -17.29 23.77 5.74
N PRO A 17 -17.86 23.97 6.96
CA PRO A 17 -17.23 23.51 8.19
C PRO A 17 -16.96 22.01 8.22
N LEU A 18 -17.78 21.18 7.56
CA LEU A 18 -17.59 19.73 7.51
C LEU A 18 -16.30 19.32 6.77
N ARG A 19 -15.84 20.14 5.83
CA ARG A 19 -14.57 19.90 5.14
C ARG A 19 -13.38 20.05 6.08
N TRP A 20 -13.40 21.08 6.94
CA TRP A 20 -12.35 21.28 7.95
C TRP A 20 -12.31 20.12 8.96
N VAL A 21 -13.48 19.69 9.43
CA VAL A 21 -13.59 18.53 10.33
C VAL A 21 -13.05 17.26 9.63
N ALA A 22 -13.42 17.05 8.37
CA ALA A 22 -12.92 15.92 7.59
C ALA A 22 -11.38 15.97 7.40
N SER A 23 -10.81 17.16 7.13
CA SER A 23 -9.35 17.35 7.01
C SER A 23 -8.63 17.02 8.31
N VAL A 24 -9.13 17.51 9.45
CA VAL A 24 -8.55 17.24 10.76
C VAL A 24 -8.61 15.75 11.10
N ILE A 25 -9.76 15.11 10.88
CA ILE A 25 -9.91 13.66 11.11
C ILE A 25 -8.96 12.88 10.19
N THR A 26 -8.85 13.26 8.92
CA THR A 26 -7.92 12.63 7.97
C THR A 26 -6.49 12.71 8.47
N ALA A 27 -6.04 13.89 8.90
CA ALA A 27 -4.69 14.10 9.43
C ALA A 27 -4.45 13.26 10.70
N ILE A 28 -5.35 13.31 11.68
CA ILE A 28 -5.23 12.55 12.94
C ILE A 28 -5.17 11.04 12.67
N VAL A 29 -6.07 10.51 11.85
CA VAL A 29 -6.12 9.08 11.54
C VAL A 29 -4.87 8.65 10.78
N SER A 30 -4.42 9.44 9.80
CA SER A 30 -3.19 9.14 9.03
C SER A 30 -1.97 9.12 9.94
N VAL A 31 -1.78 10.16 10.75
CA VAL A 31 -0.65 10.24 11.69
C VAL A 31 -0.70 9.07 12.67
N ARG A 32 -1.83 8.84 13.32
CA ARG A 32 -1.99 7.77 14.31
C ARG A 32 -1.68 6.38 13.75
N LEU A 33 -2.22 6.05 12.57
CA LEU A 33 -2.05 4.72 11.97
C LEU A 33 -0.65 4.51 11.40
N LEU A 34 0.00 5.57 10.89
CA LEU A 34 1.34 5.47 10.31
C LEU A 34 2.45 5.56 11.36
N THR A 35 2.19 6.17 12.53
CA THR A 35 3.22 6.37 13.56
C THR A 35 3.07 5.50 14.80
N ASN A 36 1.91 4.84 14.98
CA ASN A 36 1.66 4.03 16.18
C ASN A 36 1.86 2.54 15.92
N PRO A 37 3.02 1.96 16.27
CA PRO A 37 3.28 0.54 16.09
C PRO A 37 2.45 -0.35 17.02
N SER A 38 1.88 0.18 18.11
CA SER A 38 1.11 -0.62 19.07
C SER A 38 -0.18 -1.21 18.49
N ILE A 39 -0.66 -0.71 17.33
CA ILE A 39 -1.76 -1.35 16.59
C ILE A 39 -1.41 -2.78 16.17
N LEU A 40 -0.13 -3.06 15.95
CA LEU A 40 0.36 -4.36 15.50
C LEU A 40 0.42 -5.39 16.66
N THR A 41 0.48 -4.90 17.90
CA THR A 41 0.48 -5.76 19.11
C THR A 41 -0.93 -5.97 19.67
N TYR A 42 -1.94 -5.34 19.10
CA TYR A 42 -3.33 -5.54 19.50
C TYR A 42 -3.81 -6.91 19.01
N ALA A 43 -3.59 -7.93 19.82
CA ALA A 43 -4.31 -9.19 19.68
C ALA A 43 -5.76 -8.94 20.14
N ALA A 44 -6.66 -8.72 19.21
CA ALA A 44 -8.09 -8.79 19.54
C ALA A 44 -8.41 -10.24 19.87
N ASP A 45 -8.87 -10.49 21.08
CA ASP A 45 -9.21 -11.84 21.54
C ASP A 45 -10.09 -12.56 20.51
N GLY A 46 -9.56 -13.63 19.92
CA GLY A 46 -10.25 -14.50 18.97
C GLY A 46 -10.15 -14.16 17.48
N LEU A 47 -9.54 -13.04 17.09
CA LEU A 47 -9.34 -12.72 15.66
C LEU A 47 -7.88 -12.99 15.24
N PRO A 48 -7.64 -13.63 14.08
CA PRO A 48 -6.30 -13.79 13.56
C PRO A 48 -5.69 -12.42 13.22
N THR A 49 -4.39 -12.24 13.48
CA THR A 49 -3.68 -10.96 13.36
C THR A 49 -3.78 -10.35 11.96
N TRP A 50 -3.76 -11.18 10.90
CA TRP A 50 -3.91 -10.69 9.53
C TRP A 50 -5.28 -10.03 9.28
N LEU A 51 -6.34 -10.56 9.86
CA LEU A 51 -7.68 -9.98 9.74
C LEU A 51 -7.76 -8.63 10.48
N TRP A 52 -7.07 -8.53 11.61
CA TRP A 52 -6.96 -7.29 12.36
C TRP A 52 -6.21 -6.21 11.58
N VAL A 53 -5.11 -6.56 10.91
CA VAL A 53 -4.35 -5.65 10.04
C VAL A 53 -5.19 -5.22 8.85
N LEU A 54 -5.91 -6.16 8.21
CA LEU A 54 -6.84 -5.87 7.13
C LEU A 54 -7.93 -4.87 7.58
N TYR A 55 -8.51 -5.06 8.75
CA TYR A 55 -9.49 -4.15 9.32
C TYR A 55 -8.87 -2.77 9.65
N GLY A 56 -7.71 -2.76 10.30
CA GLY A 56 -7.02 -1.55 10.76
C GLY A 56 -6.55 -0.63 9.64
N TYR A 57 -6.12 -1.16 8.51
CA TYR A 57 -5.57 -0.41 7.38
C TYR A 57 -6.50 -0.42 6.15
N GLY A 58 -7.19 -1.53 5.88
CA GLY A 58 -8.09 -1.65 4.74
C GLY A 58 -9.34 -0.78 4.87
N LEU A 59 -9.97 -0.73 6.05
CA LEU A 59 -11.13 0.13 6.30
C LEU A 59 -10.82 1.63 6.15
N PRO A 60 -9.74 2.18 6.71
CA PRO A 60 -9.32 3.54 6.43
C PRO A 60 -9.06 3.80 4.95
N ALA A 61 -8.33 2.90 4.25
CA ALA A 61 -8.07 3.03 2.82
C ALA A 61 -9.38 3.15 2.01
N LEU A 62 -10.33 2.25 2.26
CA LEU A 62 -11.64 2.26 1.62
C LEU A 62 -12.44 3.52 1.98
N SER A 63 -12.43 3.93 3.25
CA SER A 63 -13.11 5.14 3.71
C SER A 63 -12.56 6.40 3.04
N TYR A 64 -11.25 6.48 2.85
CA TYR A 64 -10.58 7.59 2.16
C TYR A 64 -10.95 7.62 0.67
N LEU A 65 -10.95 6.46 0.02
CA LEU A 65 -11.33 6.34 -1.39
C LEU A 65 -12.78 6.79 -1.62
N ILE A 66 -13.71 6.32 -0.79
CA ILE A 66 -15.13 6.69 -0.86
C ILE A 66 -15.31 8.19 -0.61
N ALA A 67 -14.66 8.73 0.43
CA ALA A 67 -14.74 10.15 0.74
C ALA A 67 -14.19 11.03 -0.38
N ALA A 68 -13.05 10.68 -0.99
CA ALA A 68 -12.49 11.38 -2.13
C ALA A 68 -13.45 11.39 -3.34
N ARG A 69 -14.12 10.27 -3.61
CA ARG A 69 -15.12 10.17 -4.69
C ARG A 69 -16.36 11.01 -4.42
N LEU A 70 -16.87 10.99 -3.19
CA LEU A 70 -18.05 11.77 -2.80
C LEU A 70 -17.79 13.28 -2.84
N LEU A 71 -16.57 13.73 -2.56
CA LEU A 71 -16.16 15.13 -2.69
C LEU A 71 -15.95 15.60 -4.15
N GLY A 72 -16.26 14.73 -5.12
CA GLY A 72 -16.24 15.07 -6.54
C GLY A 72 -14.89 14.91 -7.20
N ASN A 73 -13.93 14.28 -6.53
CA ASN A 73 -12.61 13.89 -7.07
C ASN A 73 -11.89 15.04 -7.83
N ARG A 74 -12.02 16.27 -7.32
CA ARG A 74 -11.46 17.48 -7.94
C ARG A 74 -9.93 17.44 -7.84
N ARG A 75 -9.27 17.68 -8.99
CA ARG A 75 -7.82 17.58 -9.16
C ARG A 75 -7.02 18.53 -8.25
N ASP A 76 -7.55 19.70 -7.98
CA ASP A 76 -6.85 20.79 -7.27
C ASP A 76 -7.35 20.97 -5.82
N ASP A 77 -8.18 20.07 -5.33
CA ASP A 77 -8.72 20.13 -3.97
C ASP A 77 -7.75 19.48 -2.96
N PRO A 78 -7.12 20.26 -2.05
CA PRO A 78 -6.13 19.73 -1.11
C PRO A 78 -6.69 18.60 -0.22
N LEU A 79 -7.99 18.66 0.16
CA LEU A 79 -8.61 17.59 0.93
C LEU A 79 -8.73 16.32 0.12
N VAL A 80 -9.15 16.40 -1.15
CA VAL A 80 -9.24 15.26 -2.05
C VAL A 80 -7.86 14.66 -2.30
N LEU A 81 -6.84 15.49 -2.52
CA LEU A 81 -5.45 15.05 -2.70
C LEU A 81 -4.94 14.32 -1.45
N SER A 82 -5.20 14.85 -0.25
CA SER A 82 -4.77 14.21 1.01
C SER A 82 -5.49 12.87 1.26
N LEU A 83 -6.78 12.76 0.91
CA LEU A 83 -7.52 11.51 0.99
C LEU A 83 -6.98 10.46 -0.01
N GLN A 84 -6.66 10.86 -1.23
CA GLN A 84 -6.06 9.97 -2.22
C GLN A 84 -4.67 9.49 -1.80
N ALA A 85 -3.83 10.41 -1.29
CA ALA A 85 -2.50 10.07 -0.78
C ALA A 85 -2.59 9.14 0.44
N GLY A 86 -3.49 9.41 1.38
CA GLY A 86 -3.74 8.56 2.53
C GLY A 86 -4.26 7.18 2.13
N CYS A 87 -5.18 7.10 1.16
CA CYS A 87 -5.65 5.83 0.62
C CYS A 87 -4.48 5.00 0.08
N MET A 88 -3.60 5.59 -0.75
CA MET A 88 -2.43 4.89 -1.29
C MET A 88 -1.48 4.44 -0.17
N ALA A 89 -1.19 5.33 0.79
CA ALA A 89 -0.31 5.00 1.92
C ALA A 89 -0.86 3.82 2.73
N PHE A 90 -2.17 3.78 3.00
CA PHE A 90 -2.78 2.67 3.73
C PHE A 90 -2.82 1.37 2.92
N VAL A 91 -3.01 1.42 1.60
CA VAL A 91 -2.93 0.22 0.75
C VAL A 91 -1.52 -0.34 0.73
N ILE A 92 -0.50 0.50 0.61
CA ILE A 92 0.91 0.07 0.66
C ILE A 92 1.24 -0.49 2.04
N ALA A 93 0.88 0.21 3.13
CA ALA A 93 1.11 -0.25 4.48
C ALA A 93 0.41 -1.60 4.75
N LEU A 94 -0.85 -1.74 4.33
CA LEU A 94 -1.59 -2.99 4.42
C LEU A 94 -0.84 -4.14 3.73
N GLN A 95 -0.42 -3.95 2.49
CA GLN A 95 0.30 -4.95 1.73
C GLN A 95 1.63 -5.34 2.39
N VAL A 96 2.40 -4.35 2.88
CA VAL A 96 3.67 -4.60 3.58
C VAL A 96 3.43 -5.41 4.85
N LEU A 97 2.44 -5.03 5.65
CA LEU A 97 2.14 -5.69 6.92
C LEU A 97 1.58 -7.11 6.71
N GLU A 98 0.71 -7.32 5.71
CA GLU A 98 0.20 -8.65 5.39
C GLU A 98 1.31 -9.59 4.91
N PHE A 99 2.22 -9.13 4.06
CA PHE A 99 3.36 -9.95 3.64
C PHE A 99 4.28 -10.27 4.82
N ARG A 100 4.50 -9.31 5.70
CA ARG A 100 5.28 -9.51 6.93
C ARG A 100 4.67 -10.59 7.81
N LEU A 101 3.35 -10.60 7.96
CA LEU A 101 2.64 -11.60 8.77
C LEU A 101 2.60 -12.98 8.11
N LEU A 102 2.26 -13.02 6.81
CA LEU A 102 2.01 -14.28 6.11
C LEU A 102 3.30 -15.02 5.73
N ILE A 103 4.38 -14.29 5.45
CA ILE A 103 5.61 -14.83 4.90
C ILE A 103 6.78 -14.66 5.86
N GLY A 104 6.92 -13.51 6.49
CA GLY A 104 7.99 -13.19 7.42
C GLY A 104 7.85 -13.85 8.81
N GLY A 105 6.71 -14.46 9.12
CA GLY A 105 6.49 -15.12 10.41
C GLY A 105 6.22 -14.17 11.57
N GLY A 106 5.97 -12.88 11.30
CA GLY A 106 5.62 -11.88 12.33
C GLY A 106 6.48 -10.63 12.29
N PHE A 107 6.10 -9.63 13.09
CA PHE A 107 6.72 -8.30 13.04
C PHE A 107 8.16 -8.25 13.60
N GLU A 108 8.52 -9.18 14.45
CA GLU A 108 9.84 -9.25 15.10
C GLU A 108 10.84 -10.11 14.32
N ALA A 109 10.39 -10.90 13.35
CA ALA A 109 11.27 -11.75 12.56
C ALA A 109 12.21 -10.91 11.66
N SER A 110 13.37 -11.44 11.30
CA SER A 110 14.26 -10.83 10.30
C SER A 110 13.63 -10.83 8.92
N LEU A 111 14.01 -9.86 8.08
CA LEU A 111 13.61 -9.86 6.66
C LEU A 111 14.14 -11.11 5.98
N SER A 112 13.34 -11.73 5.13
CA SER A 112 13.70 -12.91 4.34
C SER A 112 13.74 -12.60 2.85
N LEU A 113 14.46 -13.42 2.06
CA LEU A 113 14.45 -13.35 0.60
C LEU A 113 13.02 -13.42 0.05
N ALA A 114 12.18 -14.31 0.59
CA ALA A 114 10.80 -14.49 0.14
C ALA A 114 9.97 -13.20 0.28
N GLU A 115 10.10 -12.52 1.41
CA GLU A 115 9.39 -11.27 1.68
C GLU A 115 9.83 -10.16 0.72
N VAL A 116 11.14 -9.94 0.58
CA VAL A 116 11.69 -8.91 -0.30
C VAL A 116 11.33 -9.19 -1.77
N THR A 117 11.42 -10.47 -2.18
CA THR A 117 11.08 -10.92 -3.53
C THR A 117 9.62 -10.64 -3.89
N LEU A 118 8.70 -10.67 -2.94
CA LEU A 118 7.28 -10.40 -3.19
C LEU A 118 6.94 -8.91 -3.20
N HIS A 119 7.64 -8.08 -2.43
CA HIS A 119 7.41 -6.63 -2.45
C HIS A 119 7.72 -6.02 -3.83
N GLY A 120 8.84 -6.38 -4.44
CA GLY A 120 9.27 -5.86 -5.73
C GLY A 120 8.22 -6.00 -6.84
N PRO A 121 7.84 -7.23 -7.24
CA PRO A 121 6.81 -7.46 -8.26
C PRO A 121 5.45 -6.87 -7.92
N THR A 122 5.06 -6.86 -6.64
CA THR A 122 3.77 -6.32 -6.21
C THR A 122 3.72 -4.80 -6.41
N TRP A 123 4.75 -4.08 -5.96
CA TRP A 123 4.82 -2.63 -6.17
C TRP A 123 4.95 -2.27 -7.65
N LEU A 124 5.69 -3.07 -8.42
CA LEU A 124 5.77 -2.90 -9.87
C LEU A 124 4.40 -3.11 -10.54
N GLY A 125 3.68 -4.18 -10.16
CA GLY A 125 2.33 -4.44 -10.63
C GLY A 125 1.36 -3.31 -10.31
N MET A 126 1.41 -2.79 -9.08
CA MET A 126 0.63 -1.61 -8.69
C MET A 126 0.97 -0.39 -9.54
N SER A 127 2.27 -0.14 -9.81
CA SER A 127 2.72 0.96 -10.69
C SER A 127 2.18 0.79 -12.12
N VAL A 128 2.26 -0.42 -12.70
CA VAL A 128 1.71 -0.73 -14.04
C VAL A 128 0.20 -0.50 -14.09
N VAL A 129 -0.55 -0.97 -13.09
CA VAL A 129 -2.01 -0.77 -13.01
C VAL A 129 -2.34 0.72 -12.92
N LEU A 130 -1.63 1.48 -12.11
CA LEU A 130 -1.81 2.93 -12.03
C LEU A 130 -1.48 3.59 -13.36
N ALA A 131 -0.37 3.26 -14.01
CA ALA A 131 0.06 3.83 -15.29
C ALA A 131 -0.96 3.58 -16.41
N ARG A 132 -1.64 2.43 -16.42
CA ARG A 132 -2.65 2.08 -17.42
C ARG A 132 -4.06 2.52 -17.06
N SER A 133 -4.29 2.96 -15.83
CA SER A 133 -5.58 3.47 -15.39
C SER A 133 -5.78 4.91 -15.83
N ARG A 134 -7.04 5.32 -16.06
CA ARG A 134 -7.39 6.73 -16.28
C ARG A 134 -7.04 7.61 -15.07
N LEU A 135 -6.86 7.04 -13.90
CA LEU A 135 -6.47 7.74 -12.68
C LEU A 135 -5.08 8.37 -12.81
N TRP A 136 -4.16 7.70 -13.53
CA TRP A 136 -2.81 8.21 -13.79
C TRP A 136 -2.81 9.54 -14.53
N THR A 137 -3.70 9.70 -15.50
CA THR A 137 -3.74 10.92 -16.31
C THR A 137 -4.49 12.08 -15.66
N THR A 138 -5.31 11.80 -14.67
CA THR A 138 -6.23 12.80 -14.08
C THR A 138 -5.80 13.33 -12.72
N HIS A 139 -5.07 12.56 -11.92
CA HIS A 139 -4.76 12.93 -10.54
C HIS A 139 -3.26 12.86 -10.24
N PRO A 140 -2.63 13.96 -9.77
CA PRO A 140 -1.19 14.03 -9.53
C PRO A 140 -0.71 13.02 -8.47
N ILE A 141 -1.54 12.71 -7.47
CA ILE A 141 -1.20 11.74 -6.43
C ILE A 141 -0.94 10.34 -7.01
N PHE A 142 -1.74 9.90 -7.98
CA PHE A 142 -1.56 8.59 -8.60
C PHE A 142 -0.36 8.57 -9.55
N ILE A 143 -0.05 9.69 -10.21
CA ILE A 143 1.18 9.84 -11.01
C ILE A 143 2.41 9.68 -10.13
N TRP A 144 2.51 10.48 -9.07
CA TRP A 144 3.65 10.43 -8.16
C TRP A 144 3.72 9.13 -7.37
N GLY A 145 2.57 8.63 -6.91
CA GLY A 145 2.49 7.34 -6.20
C GLY A 145 2.96 6.18 -7.07
N GLY A 146 2.56 6.13 -8.34
CA GLY A 146 3.04 5.12 -9.26
C GLY A 146 4.54 5.22 -9.54
N ARG A 147 5.10 6.44 -9.67
CA ARG A 147 6.55 6.64 -9.79
C ARG A 147 7.30 6.19 -8.53
N LEU A 148 6.79 6.51 -7.35
CA LEU A 148 7.38 6.06 -6.08
C LEU A 148 7.33 4.54 -5.95
N LEU A 149 6.23 3.90 -6.34
CA LEU A 149 6.11 2.44 -6.36
C LEU A 149 7.10 1.81 -7.37
N LEU A 150 7.30 2.43 -8.53
CA LEU A 150 8.28 1.98 -9.51
C LEU A 150 9.71 2.06 -8.95
N VAL A 151 10.08 3.19 -8.34
CA VAL A 151 11.39 3.37 -7.70
C VAL A 151 11.56 2.40 -6.53
N GLY A 152 10.56 2.27 -5.66
CA GLY A 152 10.58 1.33 -4.54
C GLY A 152 10.69 -0.12 -4.99
N SER A 153 9.97 -0.51 -6.03
CA SER A 153 10.08 -1.83 -6.67
C SER A 153 11.50 -2.08 -7.19
N THR A 154 12.06 -1.13 -7.94
CA THR A 154 13.42 -1.26 -8.47
C THR A 154 14.44 -1.38 -7.34
N ALA A 155 14.29 -0.58 -6.28
CA ALA A 155 15.15 -0.66 -5.10
C ALA A 155 15.04 -2.00 -4.37
N ALA A 156 13.82 -2.54 -4.22
CA ALA A 156 13.60 -3.86 -3.62
C ALA A 156 14.20 -4.99 -4.46
N LEU A 157 14.07 -4.91 -5.78
CA LEU A 157 14.60 -5.92 -6.70
C LEU A 157 16.13 -5.87 -6.78
N VAL A 158 16.70 -4.69 -7.01
CA VAL A 158 18.16 -4.53 -7.16
C VAL A 158 18.85 -4.58 -5.80
N GLY A 159 18.47 -3.72 -4.88
CA GLY A 159 19.10 -3.65 -3.55
C GLY A 159 18.77 -4.84 -2.67
N GLY A 160 17.53 -5.29 -2.70
CA GLY A 160 17.07 -6.43 -1.91
C GLY A 160 17.43 -7.77 -2.55
N SER A 161 16.72 -8.18 -3.59
CA SER A 161 16.85 -9.54 -4.14
C SER A 161 18.18 -9.79 -4.86
N LEU A 162 18.75 -8.80 -5.55
CA LEU A 162 20.00 -8.99 -6.30
C LEU A 162 21.24 -8.82 -5.42
N VAL A 163 21.22 -7.91 -4.44
CA VAL A 163 22.39 -7.61 -3.61
C VAL A 163 22.27 -8.21 -2.21
N ALA A 164 21.33 -7.76 -1.38
CA ALA A 164 21.30 -8.11 0.05
C ALA A 164 20.93 -9.58 0.32
N PHE A 165 19.94 -10.11 -0.40
CA PHE A 165 19.39 -11.46 -0.22
C PHE A 165 19.65 -12.38 -1.40
N ASN A 166 20.72 -12.17 -2.16
CA ASN A 166 21.04 -13.03 -3.29
C ASN A 166 21.43 -14.43 -2.81
N PRO A 167 20.74 -15.50 -3.28
CA PRO A 167 21.00 -16.86 -2.85
C PRO A 167 22.42 -17.37 -3.14
N LEU A 168 23.18 -16.74 -4.04
CA LEU A 168 24.55 -17.11 -4.35
C LEU A 168 25.49 -16.96 -3.14
N TRP A 169 25.19 -16.03 -2.22
CA TRP A 169 25.99 -15.85 -1.00
C TRP A 169 25.21 -15.99 0.31
N THR A 170 23.88 -15.81 0.30
CA THR A 170 23.05 -16.05 1.50
C THR A 170 22.74 -17.53 1.69
N HIS A 171 22.79 -18.33 0.61
CA HIS A 171 22.46 -19.75 0.58
C HIS A 171 21.02 -20.04 1.06
N GLU A 172 20.14 -19.04 0.99
CA GLU A 172 18.73 -19.22 1.31
C GLU A 172 18.03 -20.14 0.28
N PRO A 173 17.12 -21.01 0.73
CA PRO A 173 16.41 -21.91 -0.16
C PRO A 173 15.48 -21.14 -1.10
N VAL A 174 15.64 -21.33 -2.40
CA VAL A 174 14.85 -20.64 -3.45
C VAL A 174 13.60 -21.39 -3.87
N GLY A 175 13.39 -22.61 -3.35
CA GLY A 175 12.28 -23.50 -3.71
C GLY A 175 12.71 -24.60 -4.67
N ALA A 176 11.96 -25.72 -4.69
CA ALA A 176 12.30 -26.94 -5.40
C ALA A 176 11.93 -26.90 -6.91
N TRP A 177 11.05 -26.01 -7.34
CA TRP A 177 10.58 -25.96 -8.72
C TRP A 177 11.49 -25.09 -9.59
N PRO A 178 11.92 -25.56 -10.78
CA PRO A 178 12.90 -24.86 -11.62
C PRO A 178 12.43 -23.47 -12.11
N PHE A 179 11.14 -23.31 -12.39
CA PHE A 179 10.58 -22.07 -12.96
C PHE A 179 9.66 -21.32 -12.00
N LEU A 180 8.95 -22.03 -11.11
CA LEU A 180 8.05 -21.45 -10.10
C LEU A 180 8.74 -21.45 -8.73
N ASN A 181 9.80 -20.67 -8.65
CA ASN A 181 10.58 -20.49 -7.43
C ASN A 181 10.75 -19.00 -7.12
N LEU A 182 11.42 -18.69 -6.02
CA LEU A 182 11.66 -17.29 -5.61
C LEU A 182 12.47 -16.50 -6.66
N LEU A 183 13.36 -17.14 -7.41
CA LEU A 183 14.11 -16.48 -8.49
C LEU A 183 13.21 -16.12 -9.67
N GLY A 184 12.28 -17.01 -10.05
CA GLY A 184 11.27 -16.72 -11.07
C GLY A 184 10.38 -15.53 -10.67
N LEU A 185 10.01 -15.44 -9.41
CA LEU A 185 9.27 -14.28 -8.87
C LEU A 185 10.14 -13.03 -8.76
N ALA A 186 11.41 -13.16 -8.33
CA ALA A 186 12.32 -12.03 -8.17
C ALA A 186 12.70 -11.38 -9.51
N PHE A 187 12.88 -12.16 -10.56
CA PHE A 187 13.42 -11.66 -11.82
C PHE A 187 12.48 -11.87 -13.01
N GLY A 188 11.79 -13.01 -13.10
CA GLY A 188 10.89 -13.33 -14.22
C GLY A 188 9.64 -12.48 -14.23
N ALA A 189 8.91 -12.41 -13.11
CA ALA A 189 7.70 -11.59 -13.00
C ALA A 189 7.99 -10.10 -13.22
N PRO A 190 9.01 -9.48 -12.60
CA PRO A 190 9.39 -8.11 -12.91
C PRO A 190 9.79 -7.88 -14.35
N ALA A 191 10.53 -8.79 -14.98
CA ALA A 191 10.92 -8.65 -16.39
C ALA A 191 9.70 -8.54 -17.30
N ILE A 192 8.68 -9.36 -17.08
CA ILE A 192 7.40 -9.28 -17.81
C ILE A 192 6.71 -7.94 -17.54
N LEU A 193 6.63 -7.52 -16.28
CA LEU A 193 5.95 -6.28 -15.89
C LEU A 193 6.67 -5.04 -16.42
N TYR A 194 8.02 -5.02 -16.43
CA TYR A 194 8.79 -3.92 -17.05
C TYR A 194 8.61 -3.87 -18.57
N ALA A 195 8.49 -5.02 -19.24
CA ALA A 195 8.19 -5.07 -20.66
C ALA A 195 6.78 -4.52 -20.99
N TRP A 196 5.91 -4.48 -19.99
CA TRP A 196 4.54 -3.96 -20.11
C TRP A 196 4.43 -2.46 -19.76
N LEU A 197 5.41 -1.85 -19.18
CA LEU A 197 5.42 -0.46 -18.72
C LEU A 197 5.74 0.50 -19.86
#